data_dac9051a8e66e03077b8b808a3866877
#
_entry.id   dac9051a8e66e03077b8b808a3866877
#
_cell.length_a   1.000
_cell.length_b   1.000
_cell.length_c   1.000
_cell.angle_alpha   90.00
_cell.angle_beta   90.00
_cell.angle_gamma   90.00
#
_symmetry.space_group_name_H-M   'P 1'
#
loop_
_entity.id
_entity.type
_entity.pdbx_description
1 polymer ?
#
loop_
_entity_poly.entity_id
_entity_poly.type
_entity_poly.pdbx_seq_one_letter_code
_entity_poly.pdbx_strand_id
1 'polypeptide(L)'
;GTKDIYNSDQETFIASHTFHPEETLSLTTGFEHNLQEVDFDTNIAGYDSNVDKERHNHGYYINLDKQLDSGVFLHSGVRLDTPNTFDNQTTGRIAVEKNGVHLSYSTGYKAPTVYEMYGKNNYGFLGNSNLIPEKSKTWEIGYKSDGHKFVYFESEIDNLLKYDTNTYVNDTKQSKQHGVELNNTFTYGKIQLNNSLSYTVSKDGDNKDMLRRPNWQNTSTVYYDNFYVDFNYFGKHKDIDASTYARKNMPAVETFDIGYNIDVDNTTFFWSINNVFDKSYERPDGYNQYDRTFNLGFRKYF
;
A
#
# COMPACT_ATOMS: atom_id res chain seq x y z
N GLY A 1 -35.09 -7.34 9.67
CA GLY A 1 -33.97 -6.52 9.20
C GLY A 1 -32.97 -7.39 8.47
N THR A 2 -32.45 -6.89 7.37
CA THR A 2 -31.37 -7.54 6.63
C THR A 2 -30.07 -7.39 7.41
N LYS A 3 -29.30 -8.46 7.55
CA LYS A 3 -28.01 -8.44 8.26
C LYS A 3 -27.00 -9.18 7.39
N ASP A 4 -25.96 -8.45 6.96
CA ASP A 4 -24.78 -9.05 6.34
C ASP A 4 -23.71 -9.19 7.43
N ILE A 5 -23.15 -10.38 7.55
CA ILE A 5 -22.04 -10.68 8.46
C ILE A 5 -20.86 -11.11 7.62
N TYR A 6 -19.73 -10.46 7.85
CA TYR A 6 -18.44 -10.79 7.22
C TYR A 6 -17.45 -11.08 8.34
N ASN A 7 -17.08 -12.35 8.48
CA ASN A 7 -16.02 -12.79 9.38
C ASN A 7 -14.81 -13.20 8.56
N SER A 8 -13.63 -12.84 9.02
CA SER A 8 -12.38 -13.33 8.44
C SER A 8 -11.36 -13.51 9.55
N ASP A 9 -10.90 -14.74 9.71
CA ASP A 9 -9.81 -15.10 10.61
C ASP A 9 -8.56 -15.42 9.78
N GLN A 10 -7.40 -15.01 10.28
CA GLN A 10 -6.13 -15.27 9.62
C GLN A 10 -5.09 -15.72 10.63
N GLU A 11 -4.47 -16.86 10.34
CA GLU A 11 -3.34 -17.39 11.08
C GLU A 11 -2.10 -17.40 10.19
N THR A 12 -0.97 -16.93 10.73
CA THR A 12 0.30 -16.93 10.03
C THR A 12 1.39 -17.51 10.90
N PHE A 13 2.07 -18.52 10.37
CA PHE A 13 3.27 -19.09 10.97
C PHE A 13 4.48 -18.82 10.07
N ILE A 14 5.54 -18.25 10.62
CA ILE A 14 6.78 -17.95 9.91
C ILE A 14 7.95 -18.59 10.67
N ALA A 15 8.79 -19.31 9.94
CA ALA A 15 10.07 -19.80 10.42
C ALA A 15 11.17 -19.40 9.44
N SER A 16 12.23 -18.79 9.94
CA SER A 16 13.37 -18.40 9.12
C SER A 16 14.68 -18.59 9.87
N HIS A 17 15.74 -18.78 9.09
CA HIS A 17 17.09 -18.86 9.61
C HIS A 17 18.06 -18.09 8.70
N THR A 18 18.94 -17.29 9.32
CA THR A 18 19.96 -16.55 8.62
C THR A 18 21.33 -17.14 8.95
N PHE A 19 22.07 -17.49 7.90
CA PHE A 19 23.44 -17.96 7.95
C PHE A 19 24.39 -16.84 7.56
N HIS A 20 25.54 -16.76 8.20
CA HIS A 20 26.62 -15.85 7.86
C HIS A 20 27.88 -16.67 7.51
N PRO A 21 27.99 -17.22 6.28
CA PRO A 21 29.16 -18.02 5.89
C PRO A 21 30.46 -17.19 5.90
N GLU A 22 30.34 -15.90 5.67
CA GLU A 22 31.39 -14.88 5.72
C GLU A 22 30.83 -13.60 6.35
N GLU A 23 31.68 -12.72 6.87
CA GLU A 23 31.25 -11.41 7.43
C GLU A 23 30.49 -10.53 6.43
N THR A 24 30.81 -10.69 5.14
CA THR A 24 30.22 -9.93 4.04
C THR A 24 29.06 -10.63 3.32
N LEU A 25 28.68 -11.84 3.76
CA LEU A 25 27.65 -12.67 3.14
C LEU A 25 26.61 -13.10 4.16
N SER A 26 25.37 -12.77 3.91
CA SER A 26 24.19 -13.23 4.65
C SER A 26 23.28 -14.02 3.72
N LEU A 27 22.88 -15.21 4.16
CA LEU A 27 21.95 -16.08 3.46
C LEU A 27 20.78 -16.39 4.39
N THR A 28 19.58 -15.92 4.04
CA THR A 28 18.34 -16.19 4.81
C THR A 28 17.46 -17.16 4.04
N THR A 29 17.07 -18.25 4.68
CA THR A 29 16.03 -19.16 4.18
C THR A 29 14.83 -19.13 5.08
N GLY A 30 13.64 -19.27 4.54
CA GLY A 30 12.44 -19.29 5.37
C GLY A 30 11.26 -19.99 4.73
N PHE A 31 10.33 -20.32 5.61
CA PHE A 31 9.04 -20.91 5.31
C PHE A 31 7.96 -20.09 5.99
N GLU A 32 6.85 -19.89 5.30
CA GLU A 32 5.65 -19.24 5.80
C GLU A 32 4.43 -20.12 5.51
N HIS A 33 3.57 -20.28 6.49
CA HIS A 33 2.24 -20.84 6.32
C HIS A 33 1.22 -19.77 6.69
N ASN A 34 0.28 -19.51 5.79
CA ASN A 34 -0.82 -18.59 6.00
C ASN A 34 -2.14 -19.34 5.77
N LEU A 35 -3.00 -19.31 6.78
CA LEU A 35 -4.37 -19.81 6.71
C LEU A 35 -5.32 -18.62 6.82
N GLN A 36 -6.28 -18.54 5.95
CA GLN A 36 -7.38 -17.57 5.98
C GLN A 36 -8.71 -18.31 5.89
N GLU A 37 -9.52 -18.17 6.91
CA GLU A 37 -10.91 -18.63 6.96
C GLU A 37 -11.83 -17.43 6.77
N VAL A 38 -12.82 -17.57 5.90
CA VAL A 38 -13.75 -16.49 5.57
C VAL A 38 -15.17 -17.03 5.55
N ASP A 39 -16.03 -16.41 6.35
CA ASP A 39 -17.46 -16.71 6.41
C ASP A 39 -18.24 -15.43 6.07
N PHE A 40 -19.01 -15.46 4.97
CA PHE A 40 -19.93 -14.40 4.59
C PHE A 40 -21.35 -14.93 4.66
N ASP A 41 -22.11 -14.43 5.59
CA ASP A 41 -23.55 -14.74 5.76
C ASP A 41 -24.37 -13.52 5.37
N THR A 42 -25.09 -13.63 4.26
CA THR A 42 -26.01 -12.61 3.76
C THR A 42 -27.43 -13.12 3.90
N ASN A 43 -28.17 -12.57 4.84
CA ASN A 43 -29.59 -12.88 5.04
C ASN A 43 -30.46 -11.70 4.57
N ILE A 44 -30.87 -11.76 3.32
CA ILE A 44 -31.79 -10.80 2.70
C ILE A 44 -32.94 -11.59 2.08
N ALA A 45 -34.18 -11.19 2.37
CA ALA A 45 -35.39 -11.86 1.92
C ALA A 45 -35.31 -12.30 0.43
N GLY A 46 -35.14 -13.61 0.21
CA GLY A 46 -35.00 -14.23 -1.10
C GLY A 46 -33.58 -14.42 -1.61
N TYR A 47 -32.55 -14.04 -0.85
CA TYR A 47 -31.12 -14.21 -1.19
C TYR A 47 -30.33 -14.63 0.05
N ASP A 48 -30.54 -15.85 0.49
CA ASP A 48 -29.65 -16.44 1.49
C ASP A 48 -28.38 -16.90 0.77
N SER A 49 -27.23 -16.33 1.10
CA SER A 49 -25.95 -16.85 0.65
C SER A 49 -25.02 -16.99 1.83
N ASN A 50 -24.56 -18.20 2.05
CA ASN A 50 -23.45 -18.51 2.93
C ASN A 50 -22.24 -18.86 2.08
N VAL A 51 -21.14 -18.16 2.29
CA VAL A 51 -19.84 -18.42 1.66
C VAL A 51 -18.86 -18.75 2.77
N ASP A 52 -18.66 -20.04 2.96
CA ASP A 52 -17.63 -20.57 3.87
C ASP A 52 -16.44 -21.06 3.01
N LYS A 53 -15.31 -20.41 3.17
CA LYS A 53 -14.09 -20.68 2.39
C LYS A 53 -12.83 -20.63 3.24
N GLU A 54 -12.03 -21.64 3.03
CA GLU A 54 -10.68 -21.74 3.55
C GLU A 54 -9.66 -21.53 2.42
N ARG A 55 -8.69 -20.69 2.65
CA ARG A 55 -7.54 -20.50 1.77
C ARG A 55 -6.26 -20.62 2.56
N HIS A 56 -5.36 -21.47 2.10
CA HIS A 56 -4.02 -21.57 2.65
C HIS A 56 -2.97 -21.36 1.57
N ASN A 57 -1.82 -20.86 2.01
CA ASN A 57 -0.65 -20.66 1.18
C ASN A 57 0.60 -21.11 1.95
N HIS A 58 1.50 -21.82 1.26
CA HIS A 58 2.83 -22.09 1.77
C HIS A 58 3.84 -21.29 0.93
N GLY A 59 4.64 -20.48 1.61
CA GLY A 59 5.69 -19.68 1.02
C GLY A 59 7.08 -20.21 1.40
N TYR A 60 7.93 -20.42 0.43
CA TYR A 60 9.34 -20.82 0.60
C TYR A 60 10.21 -19.74 0.01
N TYR A 61 11.20 -19.27 0.74
CA TYR A 61 12.05 -18.21 0.23
C TYR A 61 13.53 -18.37 0.61
N ILE A 62 14.36 -17.80 -0.24
CA ILE A 62 15.79 -17.66 -0.02
C ILE A 62 16.21 -16.24 -0.40
N ASN A 63 16.95 -15.56 0.48
CA ASN A 63 17.51 -14.24 0.25
C ASN A 63 19.04 -14.30 0.46
N LEU A 64 19.75 -13.57 -0.38
CA LEU A 64 21.19 -13.42 -0.32
C LEU A 64 21.54 -11.93 -0.31
N ASP A 65 22.32 -11.52 0.68
CA ASP A 65 22.91 -10.20 0.80
C ASP A 65 24.43 -10.34 0.82
N LYS A 66 25.14 -9.69 -0.12
CA LYS A 66 26.58 -9.76 -0.25
C LYS A 66 27.19 -8.37 -0.39
N GLN A 67 28.16 -8.07 0.44
CA GLN A 67 29.03 -6.91 0.26
C GLN A 67 30.31 -7.37 -0.47
N LEU A 68 30.60 -6.73 -1.60
CA LEU A 68 31.83 -6.98 -2.38
C LEU A 68 32.94 -6.05 -1.91
N ASP A 69 34.19 -6.44 -2.13
CA ASP A 69 35.41 -5.67 -1.74
C ASP A 69 35.41 -4.27 -2.37
N SER A 70 34.76 -4.09 -3.52
CA SER A 70 34.62 -2.80 -4.20
C SER A 70 33.64 -1.84 -3.52
N GLY A 71 33.01 -2.22 -2.38
CA GLY A 71 31.97 -1.45 -1.69
C GLY A 71 30.61 -1.50 -2.38
N VAL A 72 30.41 -2.47 -3.27
CA VAL A 72 29.11 -2.75 -3.88
C VAL A 72 28.35 -3.71 -2.97
N PHE A 73 27.05 -3.42 -2.72
CA PHE A 73 26.13 -4.33 -2.07
C PHE A 73 25.23 -4.97 -3.12
N LEU A 74 25.10 -6.28 -3.04
CA LEU A 74 24.19 -7.08 -3.86
C LEU A 74 23.12 -7.67 -2.94
N HIS A 75 21.84 -7.45 -3.30
CA HIS A 75 20.70 -8.05 -2.65
C HIS A 75 19.92 -8.87 -3.67
N SER A 76 19.62 -10.11 -3.37
CA SER A 76 18.81 -10.95 -4.24
C SER A 76 17.92 -11.88 -3.42
N GLY A 77 16.77 -12.24 -3.97
CA GLY A 77 15.87 -13.17 -3.32
C GLY A 77 14.90 -13.77 -4.32
N VAL A 78 14.45 -14.97 -3.98
CA VAL A 78 13.40 -15.68 -4.70
C VAL A 78 12.43 -16.30 -3.69
N ARG A 79 11.14 -16.27 -4.02
CA ARG A 79 10.07 -16.86 -3.23
C ARG A 79 9.16 -17.67 -4.14
N LEU A 80 8.77 -18.85 -3.66
CA LEU A 80 7.75 -19.71 -4.23
C LEU A 80 6.57 -19.76 -3.27
N ASP A 81 5.39 -19.38 -3.74
CA ASP A 81 4.11 -19.52 -3.04
C ASP A 81 3.29 -20.63 -3.68
N THR A 82 2.71 -21.50 -2.86
CA THR A 82 1.89 -22.64 -3.29
C THR A 82 0.50 -22.58 -2.64
N PRO A 83 -0.37 -21.67 -3.13
CA PRO A 83 -1.74 -21.52 -2.63
C PRO A 83 -2.64 -22.68 -3.10
N ASN A 84 -3.72 -22.94 -2.36
CA ASN A 84 -4.74 -23.93 -2.76
C ASN A 84 -5.82 -23.39 -3.71
N THR A 85 -5.82 -22.07 -4.00
CA THR A 85 -6.92 -21.43 -4.76
C THR A 85 -6.55 -20.99 -6.16
N PHE A 86 -5.28 -20.97 -6.53
CA PHE A 86 -4.76 -20.65 -7.86
C PHE A 86 -3.37 -21.28 -8.05
N ASP A 87 -2.81 -21.16 -9.24
CA ASP A 87 -1.50 -21.73 -9.57
C ASP A 87 -0.37 -21.14 -8.74
N ASN A 88 0.69 -21.92 -8.55
CA ASN A 88 1.90 -21.51 -7.86
C ASN A 88 2.46 -20.21 -8.42
N GLN A 89 2.95 -19.34 -7.54
CA GLN A 89 3.55 -18.06 -7.90
C GLN A 89 5.01 -18.04 -7.51
N THR A 90 5.86 -17.65 -8.45
CA THR A 90 7.29 -17.39 -8.17
C THR A 90 7.56 -15.92 -8.33
N THR A 91 8.14 -15.31 -7.32
CA THR A 91 8.54 -13.91 -7.31
C THR A 91 10.02 -13.80 -6.94
N GLY A 92 10.64 -12.68 -7.34
CA GLY A 92 12.04 -12.46 -7.01
C GLY A 92 12.42 -10.99 -7.08
N ARG A 93 13.57 -10.70 -6.50
CA ARG A 93 14.19 -9.37 -6.51
C ARG A 93 15.70 -9.51 -6.68
N ILE A 94 16.26 -8.58 -7.43
CA ILE A 94 17.70 -8.30 -7.45
C ILE A 94 17.91 -6.80 -7.30
N ALA A 95 18.88 -6.40 -6.47
CA ALA A 95 19.25 -5.01 -6.32
C ALA A 95 20.76 -4.89 -6.14
N VAL A 96 21.32 -3.82 -6.68
CA VAL A 96 22.72 -3.44 -6.55
C VAL A 96 22.78 -2.04 -5.99
N GLU A 97 23.60 -1.83 -4.97
CA GLU A 97 23.81 -0.52 -4.35
C GLU A 97 25.29 -0.19 -4.26
N LYS A 98 25.66 1.05 -4.58
CA LYS A 98 26.99 1.60 -4.36
C LYS A 98 26.93 3.11 -4.16
N ASN A 99 27.60 3.62 -3.11
CA ASN A 99 27.71 5.06 -2.81
C ASN A 99 26.34 5.77 -2.80
N GLY A 100 25.33 5.12 -2.25
CA GLY A 100 23.96 5.63 -2.17
C GLY A 100 23.13 5.48 -3.46
N VAL A 101 23.73 5.15 -4.59
CA VAL A 101 22.99 4.82 -5.83
C VAL A 101 22.53 3.37 -5.76
N HIS A 102 21.25 3.11 -6.02
CA HIS A 102 20.71 1.76 -6.14
C HIS A 102 19.98 1.56 -7.47
N LEU A 103 20.04 0.35 -7.97
CA LEU A 103 19.27 -0.15 -9.10
C LEU A 103 18.62 -1.46 -8.68
N SER A 104 17.33 -1.62 -8.90
CA SER A 104 16.64 -2.87 -8.58
C SER A 104 15.66 -3.29 -9.67
N TYR A 105 15.45 -4.60 -9.74
CA TYR A 105 14.37 -5.22 -10.48
C TYR A 105 13.65 -6.20 -9.57
N SER A 106 12.33 -6.15 -9.56
CA SER A 106 11.51 -7.06 -8.76
C SER A 106 10.27 -7.51 -9.51
N THR A 107 9.80 -8.69 -9.15
CA THR A 107 8.49 -9.20 -9.56
C THR A 107 7.63 -9.41 -8.33
N GLY A 108 6.32 -9.25 -8.47
CA GLY A 108 5.35 -9.45 -7.41
C GLY A 108 4.05 -10.02 -7.95
N TYR A 109 3.19 -10.47 -7.06
CA TYR A 109 1.82 -10.82 -7.41
C TYR A 109 0.85 -10.36 -6.30
N LYS A 110 -0.41 -10.15 -6.68
CA LYS A 110 -1.52 -9.92 -5.75
C LYS A 110 -2.62 -10.93 -6.02
N ALA A 111 -2.91 -11.77 -5.04
CA ALA A 111 -3.99 -12.73 -5.11
C ALA A 111 -5.36 -12.03 -5.13
N PRO A 112 -6.34 -12.53 -5.90
CA PRO A 112 -7.72 -12.12 -5.72
C PRO A 112 -8.16 -12.38 -4.27
N THR A 113 -8.95 -11.50 -3.70
CA THR A 113 -9.52 -11.72 -2.37
C THR A 113 -10.60 -12.80 -2.41
N VAL A 114 -10.91 -13.42 -1.27
CA VAL A 114 -11.99 -14.40 -1.18
C VAL A 114 -13.33 -13.75 -1.56
N TYR A 115 -13.53 -12.47 -1.19
CA TYR A 115 -14.74 -11.73 -1.59
C TYR A 115 -14.83 -11.51 -3.11
N GLU A 116 -13.73 -11.15 -3.79
CA GLU A 116 -13.70 -10.99 -5.25
C GLU A 116 -14.01 -12.31 -5.99
N MET A 117 -13.59 -13.44 -5.42
CA MET A 117 -13.80 -14.77 -6.02
C MET A 117 -15.17 -15.37 -5.70
N TYR A 118 -15.68 -15.20 -4.49
CA TYR A 118 -16.85 -15.95 -4.01
C TYR A 118 -17.92 -15.09 -3.36
N GLY A 119 -17.66 -13.79 -3.12
CA GLY A 119 -18.60 -12.89 -2.48
C GLY A 119 -19.89 -12.74 -3.27
N LYS A 120 -20.95 -12.37 -2.56
CA LYS A 120 -22.26 -12.09 -3.13
C LYS A 120 -22.95 -11.03 -2.29
N ASN A 121 -23.67 -10.13 -2.92
CA ASN A 121 -24.48 -9.16 -2.20
C ASN A 121 -25.85 -8.94 -2.85
N ASN A 122 -26.74 -8.24 -2.16
CA ASN A 122 -28.10 -7.95 -2.62
C ASN A 122 -28.19 -6.87 -3.71
N TYR A 123 -27.08 -6.23 -4.04
CA TYR A 123 -26.99 -5.25 -5.13
C TYR A 123 -26.58 -5.86 -6.47
N GLY A 124 -26.56 -7.21 -6.54
CA GLY A 124 -26.27 -7.97 -7.75
C GLY A 124 -24.80 -8.30 -7.94
N PHE A 125 -23.91 -7.98 -7.01
CA PHE A 125 -22.53 -8.41 -7.06
C PHE A 125 -22.45 -9.93 -6.95
N LEU A 126 -21.66 -10.54 -7.83
CA LEU A 126 -21.34 -11.97 -7.84
C LEU A 126 -19.84 -12.14 -8.03
N GLY A 127 -19.20 -12.83 -7.11
CA GLY A 127 -17.78 -13.17 -7.19
C GLY A 127 -17.47 -14.04 -8.41
N ASN A 128 -16.22 -13.96 -8.87
CA ASN A 128 -15.75 -14.72 -10.03
C ASN A 128 -14.61 -15.66 -9.62
N SER A 129 -14.92 -16.94 -9.49
CA SER A 129 -13.94 -17.97 -9.10
C SER A 129 -12.84 -18.25 -10.15
N ASN A 130 -12.97 -17.69 -11.36
CA ASN A 130 -11.97 -17.82 -12.43
C ASN A 130 -10.91 -16.70 -12.39
N LEU A 131 -10.94 -15.82 -11.39
CA LEU A 131 -9.91 -14.79 -11.23
C LEU A 131 -8.54 -15.42 -11.01
N ILE A 132 -7.55 -14.84 -11.70
CA ILE A 132 -6.14 -15.20 -11.54
C ILE A 132 -5.39 -14.03 -10.88
N PRO A 133 -4.23 -14.27 -10.23
CA PRO A 133 -3.46 -13.21 -9.61
C PRO A 133 -3.01 -12.12 -10.60
N GLU A 134 -3.05 -10.87 -10.14
CA GLU A 134 -2.30 -9.77 -10.77
C GLU A 134 -0.80 -10.07 -10.65
N LYS A 135 -0.01 -9.74 -11.67
CA LYS A 135 1.44 -9.89 -11.65
C LYS A 135 2.11 -8.57 -11.98
N SER A 136 3.15 -8.23 -11.26
CA SER A 136 3.90 -7.00 -11.49
C SER A 136 5.37 -7.26 -11.76
N LYS A 137 5.97 -6.36 -12.56
CA LYS A 137 7.42 -6.24 -12.79
C LYS A 137 7.78 -4.79 -12.58
N THR A 138 8.76 -4.53 -11.73
CA THR A 138 9.14 -3.16 -11.37
C THR A 138 10.64 -2.99 -11.49
N TRP A 139 11.06 -1.92 -12.17
CA TRP A 139 12.40 -1.39 -12.19
C TRP A 139 12.48 -0.12 -11.34
N GLU A 140 13.55 0.01 -10.58
CA GLU A 140 13.80 1.22 -9.80
C GLU A 140 15.27 1.62 -9.95
N ILE A 141 15.48 2.93 -10.06
CA ILE A 141 16.77 3.55 -9.86
C ILE A 141 16.63 4.67 -8.84
N GLY A 142 17.53 4.74 -7.88
CA GLY A 142 17.44 5.75 -6.85
C GLY A 142 18.79 6.15 -6.31
N TYR A 143 18.76 7.23 -5.53
CA TYR A 143 19.90 7.76 -4.79
C TYR A 143 19.48 8.09 -3.37
N LYS A 144 20.29 7.70 -2.40
CA LYS A 144 20.10 8.00 -0.97
C LYS A 144 21.38 8.59 -0.41
N SER A 145 21.26 9.71 0.28
CA SER A 145 22.29 10.31 1.14
C SER A 145 21.66 10.75 2.44
N ASP A 146 22.46 11.36 3.35
CA ASP A 146 21.96 11.82 4.63
C ASP A 146 20.74 12.75 4.48
N GLY A 147 19.60 12.28 4.98
CA GLY A 147 18.34 13.01 4.95
C GLY A 147 17.64 13.10 3.59
N HIS A 148 18.20 12.53 2.51
CA HIS A 148 17.63 12.65 1.17
C HIS A 148 17.51 11.31 0.48
N LYS A 149 16.35 11.06 -0.15
CA LYS A 149 16.12 9.89 -0.99
C LYS A 149 15.37 10.33 -2.25
N PHE A 150 15.89 9.96 -3.40
CA PHE A 150 15.24 10.08 -4.70
C PHE A 150 15.06 8.68 -5.30
N VAL A 151 13.90 8.41 -5.90
CA VAL A 151 13.62 7.17 -6.62
C VAL A 151 12.84 7.50 -7.90
N TYR A 152 13.29 6.96 -9.02
CA TYR A 152 12.47 6.78 -10.21
C TYR A 152 12.10 5.31 -10.33
N PHE A 153 10.85 5.02 -10.66
CA PHE A 153 10.37 3.66 -10.86
C PHE A 153 9.49 3.55 -12.11
N GLU A 154 9.48 2.35 -12.68
CA GLU A 154 8.56 1.95 -13.73
C GLU A 154 8.04 0.53 -13.42
N SER A 155 6.73 0.36 -13.47
CA SER A 155 6.04 -0.90 -13.16
C SER A 155 5.04 -1.26 -14.24
N GLU A 156 5.04 -2.51 -14.63
CA GLU A 156 4.06 -3.15 -15.51
C GLU A 156 3.21 -4.11 -14.67
N ILE A 157 1.90 -4.12 -14.91
CA ILE A 157 0.95 -4.98 -14.19
C ILE A 157 0.13 -5.74 -15.21
N ASP A 158 0.25 -7.05 -15.18
CA ASP A 158 -0.54 -7.99 -15.99
C ASP A 158 -1.72 -8.49 -15.16
N ASN A 159 -2.85 -8.78 -15.82
CA ASN A 159 -4.08 -9.32 -15.21
C ASN A 159 -4.68 -8.42 -14.12
N LEU A 160 -4.58 -7.09 -14.23
CA LEU A 160 -5.15 -6.17 -13.25
C LEU A 160 -6.61 -6.53 -12.96
N LEU A 161 -6.96 -6.66 -11.68
CA LEU A 161 -8.34 -6.91 -11.25
C LEU A 161 -9.14 -5.61 -11.35
N LYS A 162 -10.21 -5.64 -12.13
CA LYS A 162 -11.12 -4.51 -12.30
C LYS A 162 -12.56 -4.94 -12.10
N TYR A 163 -13.35 -4.06 -11.50
CA TYR A 163 -14.80 -4.25 -11.41
C TYR A 163 -15.46 -3.96 -12.75
N ASP A 164 -16.26 -4.90 -13.24
CA ASP A 164 -16.99 -4.78 -14.50
C ASP A 164 -18.42 -5.29 -14.32
N THR A 165 -19.38 -4.43 -14.60
CA THR A 165 -20.83 -4.65 -14.46
C THR A 165 -21.21 -5.04 -13.02
N ASN A 166 -21.12 -6.29 -12.64
CA ASN A 166 -21.50 -6.80 -11.31
C ASN A 166 -20.48 -7.80 -10.74
N THR A 167 -19.28 -7.86 -11.29
CA THR A 167 -18.24 -8.82 -10.88
C THR A 167 -16.85 -8.25 -11.07
N TYR A 168 -15.85 -8.95 -10.57
CA TYR A 168 -14.45 -8.65 -10.90
C TYR A 168 -13.98 -9.49 -12.08
N VAL A 169 -13.16 -8.90 -12.92
CA VAL A 169 -12.51 -9.57 -14.06
C VAL A 169 -11.04 -9.20 -14.11
N ASN A 170 -10.21 -10.06 -14.67
CA ASN A 170 -8.83 -9.71 -14.99
C ASN A 170 -8.79 -8.90 -16.29
N ASP A 171 -8.07 -7.77 -16.29
CA ASP A 171 -7.79 -7.05 -17.53
C ASP A 171 -6.87 -7.88 -18.42
N THR A 172 -7.23 -8.02 -19.68
CA THR A 172 -6.42 -8.78 -20.67
C THR A 172 -5.25 -7.96 -21.21
N LYS A 173 -5.23 -6.66 -20.95
CA LYS A 173 -4.20 -5.73 -21.37
C LYS A 173 -3.32 -5.35 -20.20
N GLN A 174 -2.05 -5.09 -20.47
CA GLN A 174 -1.08 -4.65 -19.47
C GLN A 174 -1.35 -3.22 -19.03
N SER A 175 -1.38 -2.99 -17.73
CA SER A 175 -1.42 -1.68 -17.09
C SER A 175 0.00 -1.20 -16.78
N LYS A 176 0.22 0.11 -16.75
CA LYS A 176 1.54 0.72 -16.56
C LYS A 176 1.51 1.82 -15.51
N GLN A 177 2.57 1.87 -14.73
CA GLN A 177 2.78 2.91 -13.74
C GLN A 177 4.25 3.34 -13.77
N HIS A 178 4.51 4.64 -13.74
CA HIS A 178 5.86 5.17 -13.56
C HIS A 178 5.81 6.46 -12.77
N GLY A 179 6.90 6.79 -12.11
CA GLY A 179 6.93 7.99 -11.29
C GLY A 179 8.26 8.27 -10.66
N VAL A 180 8.27 9.38 -9.93
CA VAL A 180 9.39 9.81 -9.10
C VAL A 180 8.92 10.03 -7.68
N GLU A 181 9.77 9.68 -6.73
CA GLU A 181 9.56 9.93 -5.30
C GLU A 181 10.76 10.67 -4.74
N LEU A 182 10.48 11.66 -3.91
CA LEU A 182 11.47 12.48 -3.24
C LEU A 182 11.13 12.54 -1.75
N ASN A 183 12.03 12.05 -0.92
CA ASN A 183 11.92 12.16 0.53
C ASN A 183 13.12 12.94 1.07
N ASN A 184 12.83 13.99 1.85
CA ASN A 184 13.87 14.88 2.36
C ASN A 184 13.64 15.16 3.84
N THR A 185 14.74 15.24 4.57
CA THR A 185 14.81 15.77 5.92
C THR A 185 15.86 16.87 5.95
N PHE A 186 15.46 18.07 6.31
CA PHE A 186 16.34 19.22 6.50
C PHE A 186 16.28 19.67 7.95
N THR A 187 17.44 19.90 8.56
CA THR A 187 17.51 20.41 9.92
C THR A 187 18.35 21.69 9.94
N TYR A 188 17.79 22.76 10.47
CA TYR A 188 18.46 24.03 10.69
C TYR A 188 18.13 24.57 12.07
N GLY A 189 19.09 24.50 12.98
CA GLY A 189 18.88 24.85 14.39
C GLY A 189 17.78 24.00 15.01
N LYS A 190 16.71 24.65 15.45
CA LYS A 190 15.53 23.99 16.04
C LYS A 190 14.45 23.62 15.04
N ILE A 191 14.63 23.99 13.77
CA ILE A 191 13.66 23.69 12.71
C ILE A 191 14.05 22.40 12.03
N GLN A 192 13.12 21.47 11.92
CA GLN A 192 13.24 20.29 11.08
C GLN A 192 12.09 20.26 10.07
N LEU A 193 12.40 20.11 8.80
CA LEU A 193 11.44 19.86 7.73
C LEU A 193 11.57 18.42 7.26
N ASN A 194 10.51 17.67 7.36
CA ASN A 194 10.35 16.37 6.69
C ASN A 194 9.41 16.55 5.51
N ASN A 195 9.82 16.15 4.32
CA ASN A 195 9.02 16.27 3.11
C ASN A 195 9.01 14.94 2.35
N SER A 196 7.82 14.54 1.91
CA SER A 196 7.61 13.44 0.96
C SER A 196 6.78 13.96 -0.22
N LEU A 197 7.38 13.96 -1.41
CA LEU A 197 6.76 14.39 -2.65
C LEU A 197 6.79 13.24 -3.65
N SER A 198 5.67 12.95 -4.27
CA SER A 198 5.60 11.97 -5.36
C SER A 198 4.87 12.52 -6.58
N TYR A 199 5.36 12.14 -7.74
CA TYR A 199 4.67 12.29 -9.02
C TYR A 199 4.55 10.91 -9.66
N THR A 200 3.32 10.46 -9.90
CA THR A 200 3.05 9.13 -10.44
C THR A 200 2.03 9.21 -11.57
N VAL A 201 2.32 8.57 -12.68
CA VAL A 201 1.37 8.35 -13.78
C VAL A 201 0.96 6.88 -13.76
N SER A 202 -0.34 6.63 -13.65
CA SER A 202 -0.90 5.27 -13.60
C SER A 202 -1.96 5.12 -14.67
N LYS A 203 -1.73 4.19 -15.61
CA LYS A 203 -2.62 3.91 -16.74
C LYS A 203 -3.09 2.45 -16.71
N ASP A 204 -4.38 2.26 -16.95
CA ASP A 204 -4.96 0.92 -17.16
C ASP A 204 -4.61 0.38 -18.56
N GLY A 205 -5.02 -0.85 -18.84
CA GLY A 205 -4.76 -1.51 -20.12
C GLY A 205 -5.34 -0.80 -21.35
N ASP A 206 -6.31 0.10 -21.17
CA ASP A 206 -6.87 0.97 -22.23
C ASP A 206 -6.20 2.34 -22.29
N ASN A 207 -5.08 2.54 -21.58
CA ASN A 207 -4.36 3.81 -21.47
C ASN A 207 -5.17 4.95 -20.83
N LYS A 208 -6.19 4.62 -20.04
CA LYS A 208 -6.95 5.58 -19.22
C LYS A 208 -6.30 5.73 -17.86
N ASP A 209 -6.45 6.92 -17.25
CA ASP A 209 -5.98 7.13 -15.87
C ASP A 209 -6.64 6.13 -14.92
N MET A 210 -5.87 5.46 -14.08
CA MET A 210 -6.44 4.62 -13.02
C MET A 210 -7.25 5.47 -12.03
N LEU A 211 -8.31 4.88 -11.49
CA LEU A 211 -9.17 5.56 -10.52
C LEU A 211 -8.43 5.77 -9.19
N ARG A 212 -8.72 6.90 -8.54
CA ARG A 212 -8.22 7.23 -7.19
C ARG A 212 -6.69 7.29 -7.09
N ARG A 213 -6.02 7.58 -8.21
CA ARG A 213 -4.57 7.72 -8.33
C ARG A 213 -4.24 9.14 -8.78
N PRO A 214 -3.96 10.08 -7.85
CA PRO A 214 -3.50 11.41 -8.22
C PRO A 214 -2.10 11.36 -8.80
N ASN A 215 -1.80 12.26 -9.74
CA ASN A 215 -0.43 12.35 -10.24
C ASN A 215 0.52 12.93 -9.18
N TRP A 216 0.08 13.93 -8.43
CA TRP A 216 0.89 14.59 -7.41
C TRP A 216 0.37 14.30 -6.01
N GLN A 217 1.28 13.97 -5.11
CA GLN A 217 1.02 13.89 -3.68
C GLN A 217 2.18 14.52 -2.93
N ASN A 218 1.89 15.24 -1.87
CA ASN A 218 2.89 15.79 -0.98
C ASN A 218 2.43 15.69 0.47
N THR A 219 3.35 15.33 1.35
CA THR A 219 3.22 15.47 2.80
C THR A 219 4.46 16.17 3.32
N SER A 220 4.29 17.27 4.02
CA SER A 220 5.39 18.04 4.62
C SER A 220 5.09 18.34 6.05
N THR A 221 6.02 18.02 6.96
CA THR A 221 5.93 18.35 8.37
C THR A 221 7.07 19.28 8.74
N VAL A 222 6.75 20.44 9.29
CA VAL A 222 7.72 21.35 9.89
C VAL A 222 7.62 21.25 11.40
N TYR A 223 8.71 20.91 12.04
CA TYR A 223 8.86 20.92 13.50
C TYR A 223 9.63 22.16 13.94
N TYR A 224 9.21 22.74 15.04
CA TYR A 224 9.96 23.73 15.81
C TYR A 224 9.83 23.42 17.30
N ASP A 225 10.90 22.91 17.91
CA ASP A 225 10.86 22.31 19.25
C ASP A 225 9.72 21.25 19.33
N ASN A 226 8.74 21.50 20.20
CA ASN A 226 7.61 20.61 20.45
C ASN A 226 6.37 20.91 19.59
N PHE A 227 6.45 21.94 18.75
CA PHE A 227 5.37 22.33 17.84
C PHE A 227 5.57 21.75 16.44
N TYR A 228 4.49 21.36 15.78
CA TYR A 228 4.55 20.93 14.39
C TYR A 228 3.40 21.49 13.55
N VAL A 229 3.67 21.61 12.26
CA VAL A 229 2.70 21.93 11.22
C VAL A 229 2.83 20.89 10.13
N ASP A 230 1.73 20.21 9.80
CA ASP A 230 1.63 19.31 8.67
C ASP A 230 0.91 20.00 7.51
N PHE A 231 1.45 19.83 6.32
CA PHE A 231 0.81 20.17 5.07
C PHE A 231 0.61 18.89 4.24
N ASN A 232 -0.62 18.63 3.83
CA ASN A 232 -0.97 17.50 2.99
C ASN A 232 -1.60 18.00 1.69
N TYR A 233 -1.07 17.53 0.56
CA TYR A 233 -1.60 17.78 -0.77
C TYR A 233 -1.92 16.45 -1.46
N PHE A 234 -3.16 16.30 -1.88
CA PHE A 234 -3.64 15.19 -2.69
C PHE A 234 -4.15 15.74 -4.01
N GLY A 235 -3.46 15.45 -5.11
CA GLY A 235 -3.69 16.05 -6.41
C GLY A 235 -5.01 15.66 -7.07
N LYS A 236 -5.31 16.33 -8.17
CA LYS A 236 -6.46 15.98 -9.02
C LYS A 236 -6.35 14.53 -9.48
N HIS A 237 -7.47 13.83 -9.52
CA HIS A 237 -7.53 12.42 -9.94
C HIS A 237 -8.88 12.08 -10.56
N LYS A 238 -8.99 10.85 -11.09
CA LYS A 238 -10.24 10.28 -11.58
C LYS A 238 -10.88 9.44 -10.49
N ASP A 239 -12.21 9.51 -10.39
CA ASP A 239 -13.02 8.62 -9.57
C ASP A 239 -14.29 8.20 -10.34
N ILE A 240 -15.14 7.43 -9.68
CA ILE A 240 -16.48 7.08 -10.15
C ILE A 240 -17.47 7.95 -9.37
N ASP A 241 -18.33 8.65 -10.08
CA ASP A 241 -19.43 9.40 -9.49
C ASP A 241 -20.39 8.44 -8.75
N ALA A 242 -20.61 8.68 -7.47
CA ALA A 242 -21.37 7.78 -6.59
C ALA A 242 -22.85 7.63 -7.02
N SER A 243 -23.39 8.58 -7.81
CA SER A 243 -24.79 8.58 -8.23
C SER A 243 -25.01 8.03 -9.64
N THR A 244 -24.10 8.39 -10.57
CA THR A 244 -24.23 8.07 -12.00
C THR A 244 -23.35 6.93 -12.46
N TYR A 245 -22.40 6.49 -11.62
CA TYR A 245 -21.37 5.50 -11.92
C TYR A 245 -20.46 5.88 -13.11
N ALA A 246 -20.51 7.14 -13.55
CA ALA A 246 -19.65 7.65 -14.61
C ALA A 246 -18.28 8.08 -14.05
N ARG A 247 -17.25 8.06 -14.92
CA ARG A 247 -15.92 8.59 -14.53
C ARG A 247 -16.01 10.10 -14.30
N LYS A 248 -15.50 10.55 -13.17
CA LYS A 248 -15.53 11.93 -12.70
C LYS A 248 -14.13 12.46 -12.40
N ASN A 249 -13.93 13.76 -12.60
CA ASN A 249 -12.73 14.44 -12.15
C ASN A 249 -12.90 14.91 -10.71
N MET A 250 -12.03 14.47 -9.83
CA MET A 250 -11.96 14.97 -8.46
C MET A 250 -10.96 16.12 -8.36
N PRO A 251 -11.29 17.20 -7.65
CA PRO A 251 -10.38 18.32 -7.42
C PRO A 251 -9.19 17.89 -6.57
N ALA A 252 -8.13 18.69 -6.58
CA ALA A 252 -7.07 18.58 -5.59
C ALA A 252 -7.56 19.03 -4.21
N VAL A 253 -6.98 18.42 -3.17
CA VAL A 253 -7.27 18.74 -1.77
C VAL A 253 -5.97 19.09 -1.07
N GLU A 254 -6.02 20.17 -0.29
CA GLU A 254 -4.95 20.64 0.58
C GLU A 254 -5.50 20.72 2.00
N THR A 255 -4.77 20.17 2.97
CA THR A 255 -5.09 20.29 4.39
C THR A 255 -3.86 20.70 5.18
N PHE A 256 -4.10 21.42 6.28
CA PHE A 256 -3.09 21.80 7.26
C PHE A 256 -3.51 21.31 8.62
N ASP A 257 -2.57 20.67 9.31
CA ASP A 257 -2.73 20.24 10.68
C ASP A 257 -1.68 20.92 11.54
N ILE A 258 -2.00 21.23 12.80
CA ILE A 258 -1.06 21.78 13.76
C ILE A 258 -1.13 20.98 15.04
N GLY A 259 -0.03 20.88 15.75
CA GLY A 259 -0.02 20.23 17.04
C GLY A 259 1.20 20.56 17.88
N TYR A 260 1.11 20.19 19.14
CA TYR A 260 2.13 20.41 20.14
C TYR A 260 2.22 19.22 21.07
N ASN A 261 3.45 18.77 21.35
CA ASN A 261 3.74 17.71 22.29
C ASN A 261 4.67 18.25 23.39
N ILE A 262 4.43 17.91 24.63
CA ILE A 262 5.31 18.25 25.75
C ILE A 262 5.53 17.04 26.63
N ASP A 263 6.79 16.73 26.88
CA ASP A 263 7.19 15.68 27.79
C ASP A 263 7.46 16.27 29.19
N VAL A 264 6.80 15.72 30.20
CA VAL A 264 6.99 16.01 31.59
C VAL A 264 7.21 14.70 32.32
N ASP A 265 8.43 14.47 32.78
CA ASP A 265 8.88 13.18 33.33
C ASP A 265 8.57 12.01 32.37
N ASN A 266 7.79 11.01 32.83
CA ASN A 266 7.39 9.84 32.03
C ASN A 266 6.05 10.06 31.31
N THR A 267 5.59 11.30 31.13
CA THR A 267 4.27 11.58 30.55
C THR A 267 4.40 12.58 29.41
N THR A 268 3.92 12.20 28.22
CA THR A 268 3.77 13.11 27.08
C THR A 268 2.33 13.62 27.04
N PHE A 269 2.14 14.93 27.11
CA PHE A 269 0.87 15.59 26.82
C PHE A 269 0.88 16.06 25.37
N PHE A 270 -0.25 15.93 24.68
CA PHE A 270 -0.35 16.37 23.30
C PHE A 270 -1.72 16.99 23.00
N TRP A 271 -1.72 17.93 22.08
CA TRP A 271 -2.93 18.42 21.44
C TRP A 271 -2.69 18.59 19.92
N SER A 272 -3.75 18.48 19.14
CA SER A 272 -3.71 18.80 17.70
C SER A 272 -5.03 19.39 17.22
N ILE A 273 -4.94 20.19 16.17
CA ILE A 273 -6.06 20.64 15.35
C ILE A 273 -5.78 20.11 13.95
N ASN A 274 -6.62 19.19 13.48
CA ASN A 274 -6.51 18.67 12.13
C ASN A 274 -7.48 19.42 11.21
N ASN A 275 -7.10 19.57 9.95
CA ASN A 275 -7.85 20.32 8.95
C ASN A 275 -8.16 21.75 9.45
N VAL A 276 -7.12 22.51 9.80
CA VAL A 276 -7.19 23.85 10.45
C VAL A 276 -8.13 24.80 9.71
N PHE A 277 -8.16 24.73 8.35
CA PHE A 277 -8.97 25.61 7.51
C PHE A 277 -10.39 25.10 7.26
N ASP A 278 -10.79 23.99 7.92
CA ASP A 278 -12.13 23.42 7.81
C ASP A 278 -12.54 23.09 6.38
N LYS A 279 -11.60 22.53 5.63
CA LYS A 279 -11.82 22.16 4.23
C LYS A 279 -12.78 20.97 4.14
N SER A 280 -13.96 21.18 3.57
CA SER A 280 -14.87 20.08 3.25
C SER A 280 -14.46 19.42 1.94
N TYR A 281 -14.32 18.09 1.94
CA TYR A 281 -13.96 17.31 0.77
C TYR A 281 -14.40 15.85 0.88
N GLU A 282 -14.51 15.20 -0.26
CA GLU A 282 -14.85 13.78 -0.37
C GLU A 282 -13.65 12.95 -0.86
N ARG A 283 -13.49 11.76 -0.30
CA ARG A 283 -12.45 10.82 -0.72
C ARG A 283 -12.75 9.40 -0.22
N PRO A 284 -13.27 8.50 -1.12
CA PRO A 284 -13.66 8.72 -2.52
C PRO A 284 -14.93 9.57 -2.66
N ASP A 285 -15.36 9.81 -3.93
CA ASP A 285 -16.60 10.52 -4.24
C ASP A 285 -17.79 9.91 -3.47
N GLY A 286 -18.64 10.73 -2.88
CA GLY A 286 -19.75 10.32 -2.00
C GLY A 286 -19.36 10.01 -0.55
N TYR A 287 -18.08 10.09 -0.17
CA TYR A 287 -17.60 9.84 1.20
C TYR A 287 -16.94 11.08 1.77
N ASN A 288 -17.68 11.82 2.60
CA ASN A 288 -17.17 12.98 3.29
C ASN A 288 -16.02 12.62 4.22
N GLN A 289 -14.97 13.40 4.20
CA GLN A 289 -13.89 13.35 5.18
C GLN A 289 -14.22 14.24 6.38
N TYR A 290 -13.48 14.05 7.49
CA TYR A 290 -13.69 14.86 8.68
C TYR A 290 -13.41 16.34 8.40
N ASP A 291 -14.32 17.20 8.80
CA ASP A 291 -14.10 18.62 8.97
C ASP A 291 -13.03 18.87 10.04
N ARG A 292 -12.83 20.11 10.48
CA ARG A 292 -11.86 20.40 11.54
C ARG A 292 -12.11 19.58 12.79
N THR A 293 -11.06 18.93 13.29
CA THR A 293 -11.10 18.15 14.54
C THR A 293 -10.08 18.65 15.54
N PHE A 294 -10.43 18.53 16.81
CA PHE A 294 -9.58 18.86 17.94
C PHE A 294 -9.27 17.60 18.74
N ASN A 295 -7.99 17.34 19.00
CA ASN A 295 -7.56 16.21 19.80
C ASN A 295 -6.74 16.71 20.98
N LEU A 296 -6.95 16.11 22.14
CA LEU A 296 -6.21 16.35 23.37
C LEU A 296 -6.01 15.01 24.07
N GLY A 297 -4.80 14.77 24.57
CA GLY A 297 -4.53 13.54 25.29
C GLY A 297 -3.22 13.54 26.02
N PHE A 298 -2.96 12.44 26.70
CA PHE A 298 -1.68 12.16 27.31
C PHE A 298 -1.30 10.70 27.17
N ARG A 299 0.00 10.41 27.18
CA ARG A 299 0.58 9.06 27.19
C ARG A 299 1.57 8.97 28.33
N LYS A 300 1.38 8.01 29.21
CA LYS A 300 2.29 7.74 30.33
C LYS A 300 3.04 6.44 30.12
N TYR A 301 4.35 6.48 30.32
CA TYR A 301 5.23 5.32 30.32
C TYR A 301 5.47 4.88 31.77
N PHE A 302 5.36 3.58 32.04
CA PHE A 302 5.52 2.97 33.36
C PHE A 302 6.85 2.23 33.48
#